data_950a1b86f79c7220876d3f02f063cdb4
#
_entry.id   950a1b86f79c7220876d3f02f063cdb4
#
_cell.length_a   1.000
_cell.length_b   1.000
_cell.length_c   1.000
_cell.angle_alpha   90.00
_cell.angle_beta   90.00
_cell.angle_gamma   90.00
#
_symmetry.space_group_name_H-M   'P 1'
#
loop_
_entity.id
_entity.type
_entity.pdbx_description
1 polymer ?
#
loop_
_entity_poly.entity_id
_entity_poly.type
_entity_poly.pdbx_seq_one_letter_code
_entity_poly.pdbx_strand_id
1 'polypeptide(L)'
;MTLDSTYAPVSPPRAAGVEERPHLLLLGGVPGAGKSTLIRDVAARRHDVRTLDSETPGRWLAARLPEVPYRLYRPLVHLWHALATLVLVLLGPTADRPTLLVHDPATRPGRRELLGRIARARGWRTSLVMIDVPRVAAIGGQYERGRLVRTDAFERHWNRWTNDQPRLLTAATFGDADGSWDKVHVFDRARAAGRLEAIL
;
A
#
# COMPACT_ATOMS: atom_id res chain seq x y z
N MET A 1 5.82 -7.24 -53.23
CA MET A 1 5.17 -5.95 -52.84
C MET A 1 4.46 -6.23 -51.56
N THR A 2 5.16 -6.14 -50.46
CA THR A 2 4.75 -6.51 -49.10
C THR A 2 4.33 -5.24 -48.38
N LEU A 3 3.05 -5.14 -48.04
CA LEU A 3 2.51 -4.03 -47.28
C LEU A 3 2.77 -4.29 -45.79
N ASP A 4 3.70 -3.55 -45.25
CA ASP A 4 3.99 -3.53 -43.81
C ASP A 4 2.96 -2.64 -43.13
N SER A 5 2.04 -3.29 -42.41
CA SER A 5 0.98 -2.61 -41.66
C SER A 5 1.35 -2.56 -40.18
N THR A 6 2.20 -1.58 -39.85
CA THR A 6 2.52 -1.25 -38.45
C THR A 6 1.38 -0.43 -37.86
N TYR A 7 0.31 -1.10 -37.44
CA TYR A 7 -0.76 -0.46 -36.69
C TYR A 7 -0.42 -0.54 -35.20
N ALA A 8 0.22 0.48 -34.64
CA ALA A 8 0.31 0.64 -33.21
C ALA A 8 -1.07 1.02 -32.66
N PRO A 9 -1.58 0.34 -31.63
CA PRO A 9 -2.86 0.71 -31.04
C PRO A 9 -2.73 2.10 -30.39
N VAL A 10 -3.40 3.07 -30.97
CA VAL A 10 -3.56 4.40 -30.39
C VAL A 10 -4.49 4.25 -29.20
N SER A 11 -3.95 4.43 -27.97
CA SER A 11 -4.79 4.52 -26.77
C SER A 11 -5.81 5.65 -26.95
N PRO A 12 -7.10 5.41 -26.65
CA PRO A 12 -8.09 6.45 -26.80
C PRO A 12 -7.74 7.68 -25.94
N PRO A 13 -7.97 8.90 -26.43
CA PRO A 13 -7.73 10.11 -25.64
C PRO A 13 -8.54 10.04 -24.35
N ARG A 14 -7.86 10.20 -23.24
CA ARG A 14 -8.49 10.31 -21.90
C ARG A 14 -9.47 11.48 -21.94
N ALA A 15 -10.73 11.23 -21.66
CA ALA A 15 -11.78 12.25 -21.70
C ALA A 15 -11.36 13.45 -20.83
N ALA A 16 -11.16 14.58 -21.45
CA ALA A 16 -10.88 15.84 -20.78
C ALA A 16 -12.14 16.27 -20.01
N GLY A 17 -12.07 16.37 -18.66
CA GLY A 17 -13.11 17.07 -17.93
C GLY A 17 -13.55 16.52 -16.56
N VAL A 18 -12.95 15.45 -16.05
CA VAL A 18 -13.11 15.13 -14.61
C VAL A 18 -11.78 15.43 -13.95
N GLU A 19 -11.69 16.53 -13.19
CA GLU A 19 -10.59 16.70 -12.25
C GLU A 19 -10.59 15.50 -11.29
N GLU A 20 -9.84 14.46 -11.66
CA GLU A 20 -9.71 13.30 -10.81
C GLU A 20 -9.03 13.75 -9.53
N ARG A 21 -9.80 13.80 -8.44
CA ARG A 21 -9.24 14.08 -7.11
C ARG A 21 -8.01 13.21 -6.88
N PRO A 22 -6.97 13.78 -6.30
CA PRO A 22 -5.77 13.02 -5.97
C PRO A 22 -6.13 11.79 -5.14
N HIS A 23 -5.48 10.67 -5.42
CA HIS A 23 -5.84 9.39 -4.82
C HIS A 23 -4.77 8.91 -3.85
N LEU A 24 -5.11 8.80 -2.57
CA LEU A 24 -4.31 8.09 -1.57
C LEU A 24 -4.80 6.65 -1.47
N LEU A 25 -3.91 5.70 -1.73
CA LEU A 25 -4.16 4.28 -1.54
C LEU A 25 -3.22 3.72 -0.48
N LEU A 26 -3.77 3.24 0.63
CA LEU A 26 -3.03 2.56 1.68
C LEU A 26 -3.11 1.05 1.49
N LEU A 27 -1.97 0.42 1.18
CA LEU A 27 -1.85 -1.03 1.01
C LEU A 27 -1.41 -1.69 2.31
N GLY A 28 -2.33 -2.39 2.97
CA GLY A 28 -2.17 -3.04 4.26
C GLY A 28 -2.19 -4.57 4.20
N GLY A 29 -1.92 -5.18 5.34
CA GLY A 29 -1.94 -6.63 5.56
C GLY A 29 -0.81 -7.09 6.48
N VAL A 30 -0.92 -8.28 7.01
CA VAL A 30 0.08 -8.87 7.92
C VAL A 30 1.46 -9.03 7.26
N PRO A 31 2.56 -9.11 8.04
CA PRO A 31 3.87 -9.48 7.48
C PRO A 31 3.79 -10.81 6.72
N GLY A 32 4.36 -10.86 5.51
CA GLY A 32 4.28 -12.04 4.64
C GLY A 32 3.08 -12.07 3.67
N ALA A 33 2.14 -11.10 3.74
CA ALA A 33 0.97 -11.08 2.86
C ALA A 33 1.26 -10.77 1.37
N GLY A 34 2.49 -10.40 0.99
CA GLY A 34 2.84 -10.15 -0.42
C GLY A 34 2.84 -8.67 -0.83
N LYS A 35 2.57 -7.73 0.06
CA LYS A 35 2.47 -6.27 -0.22
C LYS A 35 3.68 -5.69 -0.97
N SER A 36 4.90 -6.01 -0.53
CA SER A 36 6.13 -5.48 -1.14
C SER A 36 6.34 -5.97 -2.59
N THR A 37 5.78 -7.10 -2.96
CA THR A 37 5.78 -7.57 -4.35
C THR A 37 4.82 -6.74 -5.17
N LEU A 38 3.59 -6.58 -4.68
CA LEU A 38 2.57 -5.77 -5.36
C LEU A 38 3.02 -4.32 -5.59
N ILE A 39 3.60 -3.67 -4.58
CA ILE A 39 4.04 -2.27 -4.73
C ILE A 39 5.21 -2.13 -5.71
N ARG A 40 6.12 -3.10 -5.77
CA ARG A 40 7.21 -3.11 -6.76
C ARG A 40 6.68 -3.30 -8.17
N ASP A 41 5.69 -4.18 -8.35
CA ASP A 41 5.06 -4.42 -9.64
C ASP A 41 4.33 -3.17 -10.15
N VAL A 42 3.63 -2.45 -9.26
CA VAL A 42 3.02 -1.15 -9.58
C VAL A 42 4.09 -0.12 -9.94
N ALA A 43 5.12 0.02 -9.11
CA ALA A 43 6.20 1.00 -9.35
C ALA A 43 6.94 0.76 -10.68
N ALA A 44 7.03 -0.50 -11.13
CA ALA A 44 7.66 -0.85 -12.40
C ALA A 44 6.78 -0.51 -13.63
N ARG A 45 5.45 -0.51 -13.48
CA ARG A 45 4.51 -0.35 -14.60
C ARG A 45 3.81 1.02 -14.65
N ARG A 46 3.68 1.69 -13.50
CA ARG A 46 2.88 2.91 -13.36
C ARG A 46 3.75 4.09 -12.94
N HIS A 47 4.17 4.87 -13.90
CA HIS A 47 4.98 6.09 -13.65
C HIS A 47 4.15 7.25 -13.08
N ASP A 48 2.84 7.22 -13.26
CA ASP A 48 1.86 8.16 -12.73
C ASP A 48 1.51 7.90 -11.25
N VAL A 49 2.00 6.80 -10.68
CA VAL A 49 1.79 6.43 -9.28
C VAL A 49 3.07 6.66 -8.47
N ARG A 50 2.98 7.51 -7.45
CA ARG A 50 4.06 7.65 -6.46
C ARG A 50 3.94 6.55 -5.43
N THR A 51 4.97 5.72 -5.31
CA THR A 51 4.99 4.63 -4.32
C THR A 51 5.84 5.00 -3.11
N LEU A 52 5.36 4.68 -1.90
CA LEU A 52 6.10 4.82 -0.66
C LEU A 52 6.18 3.46 0.04
N ASP A 53 7.33 2.80 -0.11
CA ASP A 53 7.60 1.51 0.52
C ASP A 53 8.43 1.66 1.79
N SER A 54 7.95 1.12 2.89
CA SER A 54 8.66 1.10 4.18
C SER A 54 9.96 0.30 4.17
N GLU A 55 10.16 -0.59 3.19
CA GLU A 55 11.39 -1.38 3.08
C GLU A 55 12.55 -0.62 2.41
N THR A 56 12.26 0.37 1.58
CA THR A 56 13.28 1.11 0.82
C THR A 56 14.31 1.83 1.71
N PRO A 57 13.90 2.62 2.73
CA PRO A 57 14.84 3.24 3.66
C PRO A 57 15.67 2.21 4.44
N GLY A 58 15.03 1.09 4.82
CA GLY A 58 15.71 0.01 5.55
C GLY A 58 16.81 -0.66 4.71
N ARG A 59 16.56 -0.90 3.43
CA ARG A 59 17.57 -1.45 2.50
C ARG A 59 18.72 -0.48 2.27
N TRP A 60 18.42 0.79 2.11
CA TRP A 60 19.43 1.83 1.93
C TRP A 60 20.35 1.96 3.17
N LEU A 61 19.78 1.93 4.38
CA LEU A 61 20.55 1.93 5.63
C LEU A 61 21.36 0.66 5.80
N ALA A 62 20.81 -0.52 5.50
CA ALA A 62 21.52 -1.78 5.60
C ALA A 62 22.76 -1.82 4.70
N ALA A 63 22.69 -1.25 3.50
CA ALA A 63 23.82 -1.16 2.59
C ALA A 63 24.94 -0.22 3.08
N ARG A 64 24.60 0.80 3.91
CA ARG A 64 25.57 1.76 4.44
C ARG A 64 26.09 1.41 5.84
N LEU A 65 25.34 0.60 6.56
CA LEU A 65 25.63 0.23 7.94
C LEU A 65 25.63 -1.29 8.09
N PRO A 66 26.50 -2.02 7.33
CA PRO A 66 26.48 -3.48 7.31
C PRO A 66 26.76 -4.09 8.70
N GLU A 67 27.57 -3.43 9.50
CA GLU A 67 27.95 -3.85 10.86
C GLU A 67 26.86 -3.59 11.92
N VAL A 68 25.86 -2.72 11.59
CA VAL A 68 24.83 -2.34 12.55
C VAL A 68 23.61 -3.24 12.41
N PRO A 69 23.24 -4.00 13.45
CA PRO A 69 22.06 -4.84 13.41
C PRO A 69 20.79 -4.04 13.12
N TYR A 70 19.95 -4.53 12.18
CA TYR A 70 18.69 -3.88 11.75
C TYR A 70 17.80 -3.44 12.93
N ARG A 71 17.80 -4.19 14.02
CA ARG A 71 17.00 -3.89 15.23
C ARG A 71 17.27 -2.52 15.82
N LEU A 72 18.49 -1.99 15.66
CA LEU A 72 18.90 -0.70 16.25
C LEU A 72 18.37 0.48 15.44
N TYR A 73 18.33 0.42 14.12
CA TYR A 73 17.82 1.50 13.27
C TYR A 73 16.38 1.29 12.78
N ARG A 74 15.77 0.13 13.06
CA ARG A 74 14.38 -0.15 12.71
C ARG A 74 13.38 0.93 13.20
N PRO A 75 13.45 1.45 14.44
CA PRO A 75 12.56 2.52 14.87
C PRO A 75 12.67 3.77 14.01
N LEU A 76 13.91 4.13 13.60
CA LEU A 76 14.16 5.28 12.71
C LEU A 76 13.54 5.08 11.33
N VAL A 77 13.66 3.87 10.75
CA VAL A 77 13.02 3.53 9.48
C VAL A 77 11.50 3.70 9.55
N HIS A 78 10.88 3.21 10.63
CA HIS A 78 9.45 3.35 10.81
C HIS A 78 9.00 4.79 11.07
N LEU A 79 9.78 5.56 11.84
CA LEU A 79 9.51 6.98 12.05
C LEU A 79 9.63 7.76 10.74
N TRP A 80 10.72 7.55 10.00
CA TRP A 80 10.94 8.16 8.69
C TRP A 80 9.78 7.86 7.73
N HIS A 81 9.37 6.60 7.61
CA HIS A 81 8.26 6.21 6.76
C HIS A 81 6.94 6.90 7.17
N ALA A 82 6.69 6.97 8.48
CA ALA A 82 5.50 7.65 9.00
C ALA A 82 5.51 9.15 8.71
N LEU A 83 6.64 9.82 8.93
CA LEU A 83 6.80 11.24 8.63
C LEU A 83 6.71 11.51 7.13
N ALA A 84 7.40 10.71 6.30
CA ALA A 84 7.32 10.83 4.85
C ALA A 84 5.89 10.66 4.35
N THR A 85 5.14 9.68 4.85
CA THR A 85 3.72 9.49 4.53
C THR A 85 2.91 10.73 4.88
N LEU A 86 3.07 11.22 6.11
CA LEU A 86 2.33 12.40 6.58
C LEU A 86 2.67 13.66 5.75
N VAL A 87 3.94 13.89 5.50
CA VAL A 87 4.40 15.05 4.70
C VAL A 87 3.81 14.98 3.28
N LEU A 88 3.87 13.82 2.62
CA LEU A 88 3.31 13.66 1.28
C LEU A 88 1.79 13.87 1.25
N VAL A 89 1.08 13.39 2.25
CA VAL A 89 -0.37 13.61 2.37
C VAL A 89 -0.69 15.09 2.59
N LEU A 90 0.09 15.78 3.41
CA LEU A 90 -0.12 17.20 3.71
C LEU A 90 0.26 18.11 2.55
N LEU A 91 1.34 17.83 1.83
CA LEU A 91 1.78 18.59 0.66
C LEU A 91 0.85 18.41 -0.54
N GLY A 92 0.16 17.29 -0.61
CA GLY A 92 -0.69 16.96 -1.74
C GLY A 92 0.08 16.27 -2.89
N PRO A 93 -0.62 15.88 -3.96
CA PRO A 93 -0.04 15.25 -5.13
C PRO A 93 0.71 16.25 -6.00
N THR A 94 1.58 15.75 -6.88
CA THR A 94 2.11 16.50 -8.01
C THR A 94 1.29 16.20 -9.26
N ALA A 95 1.27 17.11 -10.22
CA ALA A 95 0.44 16.97 -11.42
C ALA A 95 0.81 15.73 -12.27
N ASP A 96 2.09 15.33 -12.26
CA ASP A 96 2.61 14.13 -12.91
C ASP A 96 2.28 12.84 -12.16
N ARG A 97 1.99 12.91 -10.86
CA ARG A 97 1.73 11.76 -9.99
C ARG A 97 0.54 12.02 -9.06
N PRO A 98 -0.67 11.94 -9.59
CA PRO A 98 -1.89 12.23 -8.81
C PRO A 98 -2.20 11.13 -7.79
N THR A 99 -1.57 9.95 -7.89
CA THR A 99 -1.82 8.82 -7.00
C THR A 99 -0.63 8.56 -6.08
N LEU A 100 -0.88 8.45 -4.77
CA LEU A 100 0.08 8.04 -3.75
C LEU A 100 -0.29 6.65 -3.22
N LEU A 101 0.54 5.66 -3.51
CA LEU A 101 0.43 4.29 -2.99
C LEU A 101 1.38 4.10 -1.82
N VAL A 102 0.84 3.93 -0.62
CA VAL A 102 1.61 3.76 0.62
C VAL A 102 1.58 2.31 1.08
N HIS A 103 2.75 1.72 1.31
CA HIS A 103 2.91 0.42 1.94
C HIS A 103 3.05 0.57 3.45
N ASP A 104 2.05 0.12 4.21
CA ASP A 104 2.09 0.02 5.68
C ASP A 104 1.42 -1.29 6.11
N PRO A 105 1.81 -1.95 7.21
CA PRO A 105 1.05 -3.07 7.74
C PRO A 105 -0.43 -2.74 7.97
N ALA A 106 -0.74 -1.49 8.31
CA ALA A 106 -2.08 -0.95 8.53
C ALA A 106 -2.94 -1.75 9.54
N THR A 107 -2.28 -2.55 10.39
CA THR A 107 -2.94 -3.39 11.40
C THR A 107 -3.25 -2.65 12.72
N ARG A 108 -2.97 -1.34 12.77
CA ARG A 108 -3.33 -0.46 13.90
C ARG A 108 -4.49 0.44 13.47
N PRO A 109 -5.74 0.14 13.88
CA PRO A 109 -6.92 0.88 13.41
C PRO A 109 -6.80 2.39 13.62
N GLY A 110 -6.55 2.85 14.83
CA GLY A 110 -6.52 4.30 15.12
C GLY A 110 -5.49 5.09 14.31
N ARG A 111 -4.30 4.51 14.03
CA ARG A 111 -3.30 5.18 13.18
C ARG A 111 -3.74 5.24 11.71
N ARG A 112 -4.30 4.16 11.21
CA ARG A 112 -4.81 4.03 9.86
C ARG A 112 -5.97 5.00 9.61
N GLU A 113 -6.93 5.04 10.52
CA GLU A 113 -8.10 5.91 10.47
C GLU A 113 -7.73 7.38 10.57
N LEU A 114 -6.78 7.73 11.45
CA LEU A 114 -6.25 9.09 11.55
C LEU A 114 -5.64 9.54 10.21
N LEU A 115 -4.84 8.68 9.56
CA LEU A 115 -4.26 8.99 8.25
C LEU A 115 -5.35 9.21 7.19
N GLY A 116 -6.36 8.35 7.15
CA GLY A 116 -7.49 8.48 6.23
C GLY A 116 -8.23 9.80 6.42
N ARG A 117 -8.54 10.16 7.68
CA ARG A 117 -9.21 11.44 8.00
C ARG A 117 -8.39 12.66 7.61
N ILE A 118 -7.08 12.66 7.88
CA ILE A 118 -6.17 13.74 7.46
C ILE A 118 -6.16 13.86 5.94
N ALA A 119 -6.02 12.73 5.23
CA ALA A 119 -6.00 12.72 3.77
C ALA A 119 -7.31 13.27 3.18
N ARG A 120 -8.46 12.84 3.68
CA ARG A 120 -9.77 13.36 3.24
C ARG A 120 -9.91 14.85 3.51
N ALA A 121 -9.50 15.33 4.69
CA ALA A 121 -9.48 16.77 5.01
C ALA A 121 -8.57 17.58 4.07
N ARG A 122 -7.56 16.93 3.47
CA ARG A 122 -6.68 17.51 2.44
C ARG A 122 -7.20 17.32 1.01
N GLY A 123 -8.43 16.83 0.82
CA GLY A 123 -9.07 16.66 -0.48
C GLY A 123 -8.68 15.41 -1.26
N TRP A 124 -7.94 14.47 -0.64
CA TRP A 124 -7.64 13.19 -1.27
C TRP A 124 -8.88 12.30 -1.37
N ARG A 125 -9.06 11.63 -2.51
CA ARG A 125 -9.84 10.41 -2.56
C ARG A 125 -9.05 9.32 -1.84
N THR A 126 -9.67 8.55 -0.95
CA THR A 126 -8.95 7.62 -0.08
C THR A 126 -9.43 6.19 -0.26
N SER A 127 -8.49 5.27 -0.46
CA SER A 127 -8.77 3.84 -0.52
C SER A 127 -7.88 3.07 0.45
N LEU A 128 -8.49 2.24 1.27
CA LEU A 128 -7.79 1.25 2.09
C LEU A 128 -7.88 -0.11 1.39
N VAL A 129 -6.76 -0.72 1.08
CA VAL A 129 -6.66 -2.07 0.53
C VAL A 129 -5.95 -2.97 1.53
N MET A 130 -6.64 -3.98 2.03
CA MET A 130 -6.06 -4.97 2.94
C MET A 130 -5.90 -6.31 2.22
N ILE A 131 -4.68 -6.85 2.26
CA ILE A 131 -4.41 -8.19 1.74
C ILE A 131 -4.65 -9.21 2.83
N ASP A 132 -5.69 -10.00 2.65
CA ASP A 132 -6.03 -11.12 3.52
C ASP A 132 -5.33 -12.40 3.03
N VAL A 133 -4.72 -13.11 3.94
CA VAL A 133 -4.06 -14.39 3.68
C VAL A 133 -4.22 -15.33 4.88
N PRO A 134 -4.30 -16.63 4.67
CA PRO A 134 -4.23 -17.60 5.75
C PRO A 134 -2.91 -17.44 6.55
N ARG A 135 -2.95 -17.68 7.86
CA ARG A 135 -1.79 -17.54 8.74
C ARG A 135 -0.57 -18.32 8.24
N VAL A 136 -0.77 -19.55 7.78
CA VAL A 136 0.29 -20.40 7.22
C VAL A 136 0.93 -19.76 5.99
N ALA A 137 0.12 -19.18 5.09
CA ALA A 137 0.62 -18.50 3.89
C ALA A 137 1.39 -17.21 4.23
N ALA A 138 0.99 -16.48 5.29
CA ALA A 138 1.72 -15.32 5.78
C ALA A 138 3.10 -15.71 6.33
N ILE A 139 3.16 -16.79 7.11
CA ILE A 139 4.41 -17.33 7.64
C ILE A 139 5.31 -17.81 6.49
N GLY A 140 4.78 -18.61 5.54
CA GLY A 140 5.50 -19.06 4.36
C GLY A 140 6.11 -17.92 3.57
N GLY A 141 5.36 -16.84 3.31
CA GLY A 141 5.86 -15.66 2.60
C GLY A 141 6.92 -14.85 3.36
N GLN A 142 7.14 -15.10 4.65
CA GLN A 142 8.29 -14.57 5.39
C GLN A 142 9.53 -15.42 5.17
N TYR A 143 9.37 -16.76 5.18
CA TYR A 143 10.47 -17.69 4.90
C TYR A 143 11.03 -17.51 3.49
N GLU A 144 10.18 -17.41 2.48
CA GLU A 144 10.57 -17.19 1.09
C GLU A 144 11.44 -15.93 0.90
N ARG A 145 11.25 -14.92 1.75
CA ARG A 145 12.01 -13.67 1.72
C ARG A 145 13.26 -13.66 2.59
N GLY A 146 13.56 -14.75 3.30
CA GLY A 146 14.67 -14.85 4.26
C GLY A 146 14.57 -13.85 5.42
N ARG A 147 13.38 -13.28 5.66
CA ARG A 147 13.13 -12.27 6.71
C ARG A 147 12.00 -12.71 7.63
N LEU A 148 12.36 -13.41 8.67
CA LEU A 148 11.43 -13.74 9.73
C LEU A 148 11.21 -12.53 10.63
N VAL A 149 9.97 -12.11 10.72
CA VAL A 149 9.54 -11.22 11.81
C VAL A 149 9.57 -12.04 13.10
N ARG A 150 10.05 -11.46 14.19
CA ARG A 150 9.99 -12.12 15.51
C ARG A 150 8.57 -12.62 15.77
N THR A 151 8.45 -13.82 16.29
CA THR A 151 7.16 -14.48 16.54
C THR A 151 6.20 -13.59 17.31
N ASP A 152 6.66 -12.94 18.38
CA ASP A 152 5.86 -12.03 19.20
C ASP A 152 5.36 -10.80 18.42
N ALA A 153 6.17 -10.28 17.49
CA ALA A 153 5.78 -9.17 16.63
C ALA A 153 4.78 -9.62 15.55
N PHE A 154 4.97 -10.80 14.99
CA PHE A 154 4.00 -11.38 14.04
C PHE A 154 2.65 -11.61 14.72
N GLU A 155 2.63 -12.24 15.90
CA GLU A 155 1.40 -12.50 16.66
C GLU A 155 0.64 -11.20 16.98
N ARG A 156 1.36 -10.13 17.35
CA ARG A 156 0.72 -8.81 17.55
C ARG A 156 0.05 -8.28 16.28
N HIS A 157 0.66 -8.46 15.11
CA HIS A 157 0.06 -8.06 13.83
C HIS A 157 -1.13 -8.94 13.48
N TRP A 158 -0.99 -10.26 13.68
CA TRP A 158 -2.02 -11.24 13.42
C TRP A 158 -3.27 -11.00 14.27
N ASN A 159 -3.10 -10.89 15.58
CA ASN A 159 -4.22 -10.66 16.52
C ASN A 159 -4.95 -9.34 16.23
N ARG A 160 -4.22 -8.27 15.88
CA ARG A 160 -4.86 -7.02 15.45
C ARG A 160 -5.65 -7.19 14.17
N TRP A 161 -5.10 -7.93 13.22
CA TRP A 161 -5.77 -8.21 11.95
C TRP A 161 -7.06 -9.00 12.19
N THR A 162 -6.98 -10.13 12.88
CA THR A 162 -8.14 -10.99 13.13
C THR A 162 -9.25 -10.30 13.92
N ASN A 163 -8.89 -9.42 14.86
CA ASN A 163 -9.86 -8.64 15.63
C ASN A 163 -10.53 -7.53 14.79
N ASP A 164 -9.84 -6.96 13.82
CA ASP A 164 -10.34 -5.84 13.00
C ASP A 164 -10.95 -6.31 11.66
N GLN A 165 -10.63 -7.52 11.21
CA GLN A 165 -11.07 -8.09 9.94
C GLN A 165 -12.61 -8.04 9.74
N PRO A 166 -13.45 -8.45 10.71
CA PRO A 166 -14.90 -8.41 10.53
C PRO A 166 -15.42 -6.99 10.24
N ARG A 167 -14.89 -5.98 10.94
CA ARG A 167 -15.24 -4.57 10.71
C ARG A 167 -14.84 -4.12 9.30
N LEU A 168 -13.65 -4.50 8.84
CA LEU A 168 -13.16 -4.14 7.51
C LEU A 168 -13.91 -4.86 6.38
N LEU A 169 -14.34 -6.10 6.59
CA LEU A 169 -15.21 -6.80 5.64
C LEU A 169 -16.59 -6.12 5.56
N THR A 170 -17.15 -5.70 6.68
CA THR A 170 -18.39 -4.90 6.72
C THR A 170 -18.19 -3.57 5.97
N ALA A 171 -17.10 -2.85 6.24
CA ALA A 171 -16.78 -1.60 5.56
C ALA A 171 -16.55 -1.78 4.05
N ALA A 172 -15.98 -2.90 3.62
CA ALA A 172 -15.80 -3.22 2.20
C ALA A 172 -17.13 -3.49 1.48
N THR A 173 -18.14 -3.96 2.20
CA THR A 173 -19.46 -4.29 1.64
C THR A 173 -20.42 -3.10 1.69
N PHE A 174 -20.48 -2.40 2.81
CA PHE A 174 -21.50 -1.39 3.11
C PHE A 174 -20.94 0.05 3.20
N GLY A 175 -19.62 0.23 3.07
CA GLY A 175 -18.94 1.50 3.29
C GLY A 175 -18.37 1.64 4.70
N ASP A 176 -17.39 2.53 4.85
CA ASP A 176 -16.74 2.80 6.12
C ASP A 176 -17.59 3.73 6.98
N ALA A 177 -18.27 3.17 7.99
CA ALA A 177 -19.16 3.91 8.89
C ALA A 177 -18.41 5.02 9.66
N ASP A 178 -17.13 4.84 9.95
CA ASP A 178 -16.29 5.85 10.64
C ASP A 178 -15.91 7.01 9.72
N GLY A 179 -16.20 6.91 8.42
CA GLY A 179 -15.93 7.95 7.43
C GLY A 179 -14.44 8.28 7.27
N SER A 180 -13.54 7.40 7.65
CA SER A 180 -12.10 7.60 7.52
C SER A 180 -11.60 7.33 6.10
N TRP A 181 -12.28 6.43 5.37
CA TRP A 181 -11.94 5.98 4.02
C TRP A 181 -13.15 6.09 3.09
N ASP A 182 -12.95 6.59 1.87
CA ASP A 182 -14.01 6.62 0.87
C ASP A 182 -14.30 5.22 0.34
N LYS A 183 -13.28 4.36 0.26
CA LYS A 183 -13.41 2.96 -0.13
C LYS A 183 -12.52 2.06 0.74
N VAL A 184 -13.07 0.93 1.12
CA VAL A 184 -12.34 -0.15 1.80
C VAL A 184 -12.41 -1.40 0.93
N HIS A 185 -11.28 -2.07 0.77
CA HIS A 185 -11.18 -3.30 0.00
C HIS A 185 -10.42 -4.34 0.82
N VAL A 186 -10.91 -5.57 0.81
CA VAL A 186 -10.22 -6.73 1.39
C VAL A 186 -10.10 -7.78 0.30
N PHE A 187 -8.87 -8.12 -0.08
CA PHE A 187 -8.61 -9.07 -1.17
C PHE A 187 -7.71 -10.20 -0.69
N ASP A 188 -7.95 -11.39 -1.18
CA ASP A 188 -6.97 -12.47 -1.10
C ASP A 188 -5.73 -12.17 -1.99
N ARG A 189 -4.61 -12.84 -1.70
CA ARG A 189 -3.35 -12.62 -2.42
C ARG A 189 -3.47 -12.88 -3.93
N ALA A 190 -4.26 -13.87 -4.34
CA ALA A 190 -4.37 -14.27 -5.74
C ALA A 190 -5.07 -13.20 -6.59
N ARG A 191 -6.07 -12.53 -6.01
CA ARG A 191 -6.84 -11.47 -6.68
C ARG A 191 -6.22 -10.08 -6.51
N ALA A 192 -5.30 -9.91 -5.55
CA ALA A 192 -4.81 -8.60 -5.15
C ALA A 192 -4.15 -7.82 -6.28
N ALA A 193 -3.36 -8.46 -7.16
CA ALA A 193 -2.67 -7.78 -8.25
C ALA A 193 -3.66 -7.17 -9.26
N GLY A 194 -4.58 -7.96 -9.81
CA GLY A 194 -5.56 -7.46 -10.77
C GLY A 194 -6.55 -6.46 -10.16
N ARG A 195 -6.93 -6.66 -8.89
CA ARG A 195 -7.82 -5.72 -8.18
C ARG A 195 -7.15 -4.41 -7.84
N LEU A 196 -5.86 -4.43 -7.47
CA LEU A 196 -5.09 -3.22 -7.21
C LEU A 196 -4.94 -2.38 -8.48
N GLU A 197 -4.66 -3.01 -9.61
CA GLU A 197 -4.57 -2.35 -10.92
C GLU A 197 -5.89 -1.68 -11.34
N ALA A 198 -7.01 -2.31 -11.03
CA ALA A 198 -8.33 -1.76 -11.33
C ALA A 198 -8.74 -0.58 -10.41
N ILE A 199 -8.07 -0.39 -9.28
CA ILE A 199 -8.32 0.72 -8.34
C ILE A 199 -7.41 1.92 -8.66
N LEU A 200 -6.21 1.66 -9.18
CA LEU A 200 -5.21 2.65 -9.60
C LEU A 200 -5.55 3.29 -10.94
#